data_0cb415570eb39a0fb997945869d04ddb
#
_entry.id   0cb415570eb39a0fb997945869d04ddb
#
_cell.length_a   1.000
_cell.length_b   1.000
_cell.length_c   1.000
_cell.angle_alpha   90.00
_cell.angle_beta   90.00
_cell.angle_gamma   90.00
#
_symmetry.space_group_name_H-M   'P 1'
#
loop_
_entity.id
_entity.type
_entity.pdbx_description
1 polymer ?
#
loop_
_entity_poly.entity_id
_entity_poly.type
_entity_poly.pdbx_seq_one_letter_code
_entity_poly.pdbx_strand_id
1 'polypeptide(L)'
;MEYLELGEVFKINVNDKTVYLKVEIDNSEYLCEECYFELNGGCIEGKLSCHMIDRKDCINVIYKEVNPIQDVFIIFGEEQFEIVKECGIYPTEEDAKKKVEELNRNDINVTHYYKKIQYYPYGIINDIKEVKL
;
A
#
# COMPACT_ATOMS: atom_id res chain seq x y z
N MET A 1 13.63 -7.22 22.07
CA MET A 1 12.84 -6.19 21.36
C MET A 1 13.25 -6.15 19.90
N GLU A 2 12.30 -6.32 19.00
CA GLU A 2 12.57 -6.26 17.55
C GLU A 2 12.66 -4.82 17.08
N TYR A 3 13.68 -4.50 16.29
CA TYR A 3 13.87 -3.18 15.69
C TYR A 3 13.56 -3.21 14.19
N LEU A 4 12.68 -2.33 13.75
CA LEU A 4 12.28 -2.19 12.35
C LEU A 4 12.54 -0.77 11.89
N GLU A 5 13.11 -0.65 10.69
CA GLU A 5 13.46 0.65 10.12
C GLU A 5 12.21 1.44 9.68
N LEU A 6 12.32 2.75 9.70
CA LEU A 6 11.28 3.63 9.18
C LEU A 6 11.00 3.31 7.71
N GLY A 7 9.73 3.12 7.37
CA GLY A 7 9.30 2.74 6.03
C GLY A 7 9.30 1.24 5.75
N GLU A 8 9.88 0.43 6.63
CA GLU A 8 9.89 -1.02 6.48
C GLU A 8 8.48 -1.60 6.57
N VAL A 9 8.17 -2.56 5.71
CA VAL A 9 6.92 -3.32 5.74
C VAL A 9 7.22 -4.74 6.19
N PHE A 10 6.42 -5.24 7.11
CA PHE A 10 6.55 -6.58 7.65
C PHE A 10 5.18 -7.21 7.85
N LYS A 11 5.15 -8.51 8.07
CA LYS A 11 3.90 -9.24 8.34
C LYS A 11 3.94 -9.89 9.71
N ILE A 12 2.78 -9.94 10.34
CA ILE A 12 2.54 -10.65 11.59
C ILE A 12 1.36 -11.58 11.43
N ASN A 13 1.27 -12.59 12.28
CA ASN A 13 0.13 -13.47 12.34
C ASN A 13 -0.69 -13.14 13.59
N VAL A 14 -1.96 -12.79 13.40
CA VAL A 14 -2.90 -12.45 14.47
C VAL A 14 -4.14 -13.32 14.29
N ASN A 15 -4.40 -14.23 15.24
CA ASN A 15 -5.56 -15.12 15.20
C ASN A 15 -5.69 -15.87 13.86
N ASP A 16 -4.59 -16.49 13.40
CA ASP A 16 -4.49 -17.21 12.12
C ASP A 16 -4.67 -16.35 10.88
N LYS A 17 -4.66 -15.03 11.04
CA LYS A 17 -4.73 -14.08 9.93
C LYS A 17 -3.40 -13.35 9.79
N THR A 18 -2.92 -13.23 8.56
CA THR A 18 -1.73 -12.44 8.24
C THR A 18 -2.11 -10.97 8.10
N VAL A 19 -1.41 -10.12 8.85
CA VAL A 19 -1.57 -8.66 8.78
C VAL A 19 -0.25 -8.05 8.33
N TYR A 20 -0.32 -7.10 7.41
CA TYR A 20 0.84 -6.38 6.89
C TYR A 20 0.88 -4.99 7.49
N LEU A 21 2.02 -4.64 8.08
CA LEU A 21 2.22 -3.38 8.78
C LEU A 21 3.40 -2.61 8.21
N LYS A 22 3.30 -1.31 8.20
CA LYS A 22 4.37 -0.39 7.79
C LYS A 22 4.78 0.49 8.95
N VAL A 23 6.08 0.68 9.12
CA VAL A 23 6.65 1.59 10.12
C VAL A 23 6.54 3.03 9.62
N GLU A 24 5.77 3.85 10.31
CA GLU A 24 5.55 5.26 9.96
C GLU A 24 5.86 6.18 11.13
N ILE A 25 6.18 7.44 10.85
CA ILE A 25 6.36 8.46 11.89
C ILE A 25 5.02 8.69 12.59
N ASP A 26 5.05 8.74 13.93
CA ASP A 26 3.87 9.09 14.71
C ASP A 26 3.64 10.59 14.66
N ASN A 27 2.71 11.03 13.80
CA ASN A 27 2.30 12.42 13.65
C ASN A 27 1.02 12.77 14.40
N SER A 28 0.50 11.83 15.21
CA SER A 28 -0.74 12.04 15.95
C SER A 28 -0.54 13.04 17.10
N GLU A 29 -1.62 13.73 17.48
CA GLU A 29 -1.63 14.66 18.62
C GLU A 29 -1.32 13.93 19.93
N TYR A 30 -1.86 12.73 20.07
CA TYR A 30 -1.58 11.83 21.19
C TYR A 30 -0.79 10.63 20.69
N LEU A 31 0.24 10.22 21.42
CA LEU A 31 1.09 9.09 21.05
C LEU A 31 0.27 7.83 20.78
N CYS A 32 0.63 7.14 19.70
CA CYS A 32 0.05 5.85 19.31
C CYS A 32 -1.43 5.89 18.89
N GLU A 33 -2.00 7.06 18.69
CA GLU A 33 -3.42 7.22 18.35
C GLU A 33 -3.83 6.43 17.09
N GLU A 34 -2.96 6.39 16.09
CA GLU A 34 -3.23 5.71 14.83
C GLU A 34 -2.50 4.37 14.67
N CYS A 35 -1.85 3.89 15.74
CA CYS A 35 -1.11 2.62 15.68
C CYS A 35 -2.05 1.42 15.61
N TYR A 36 -1.74 0.48 14.73
CA TYR A 36 -2.50 -0.77 14.58
C TYR A 36 -2.75 -1.47 15.92
N PHE A 37 -1.73 -1.61 16.74
CA PHE A 37 -1.86 -2.34 18.00
C PHE A 37 -2.77 -1.62 18.98
N GLU A 38 -2.68 -0.31 19.07
CA GLU A 38 -3.56 0.48 19.95
C GLU A 38 -5.01 0.41 19.47
N LEU A 39 -5.23 0.39 18.16
CA LEU A 39 -6.57 0.27 17.57
C LEU A 39 -7.17 -1.14 17.68
N ASN A 40 -6.33 -2.16 17.89
CA ASN A 40 -6.73 -3.58 17.84
C ASN A 40 -6.39 -4.36 19.10
N GLY A 41 -6.62 -3.79 20.27
CA GLY A 41 -6.51 -4.52 21.53
C GLY A 41 -5.45 -4.02 22.50
N GLY A 42 -4.70 -3.01 22.13
CA GLY A 42 -3.71 -2.38 22.98
C GLY A 42 -2.26 -2.60 22.56
N CYS A 43 -1.41 -1.72 23.04
CA CYS A 43 0.01 -1.69 22.73
C CYS A 43 0.75 -2.97 23.16
N ILE A 44 1.69 -3.42 22.33
CA ILE A 44 2.57 -4.55 22.60
C ILE A 44 3.94 -4.09 23.15
N GLU A 45 3.92 -3.34 24.22
CA GLU A 45 5.14 -2.81 24.83
C GLU A 45 6.23 -3.87 25.01
N GLY A 46 7.47 -3.49 24.69
CA GLY A 46 8.64 -4.35 24.87
C GLY A 46 8.88 -5.35 23.74
N LYS A 47 7.98 -5.51 22.78
CA LYS A 47 8.15 -6.43 21.66
C LYS A 47 8.68 -5.76 20.38
N LEU A 48 8.30 -4.51 20.15
CA LEU A 48 8.77 -3.70 19.03
C LEU A 48 9.30 -2.35 19.52
N SER A 49 10.36 -1.85 18.88
CA SER A 49 10.94 -0.55 19.20
C SER A 49 10.13 0.56 18.55
N CYS A 50 9.25 1.23 19.30
CA CYS A 50 8.41 2.30 18.78
C CYS A 50 8.67 3.68 19.40
N HIS A 51 9.17 3.76 20.63
CA HIS A 51 9.49 5.04 21.26
C HIS A 51 10.88 5.54 20.86
N MET A 52 11.01 6.86 20.72
CA MET A 52 12.27 7.51 20.33
C MET A 52 13.45 7.11 21.22
N ILE A 53 13.23 6.82 22.50
CA ILE A 53 14.28 6.42 23.43
C ILE A 53 14.88 5.06 23.06
N ASP A 54 14.06 4.15 22.53
CA ASP A 54 14.46 2.79 22.18
C ASP A 54 14.89 2.67 20.73
N ARG A 55 14.86 3.75 19.99
CA ARG A 55 15.15 3.75 18.55
C ARG A 55 16.44 4.48 18.22
N LYS A 56 17.22 3.90 17.31
CA LYS A 56 18.48 4.48 16.81
C LYS A 56 18.26 5.78 16.06
N ASP A 57 17.12 5.94 15.41
CA ASP A 57 16.74 7.14 14.67
C ASP A 57 16.16 8.25 15.57
N CYS A 58 15.92 7.98 16.85
CA CYS A 58 15.35 8.92 17.81
C CYS A 58 13.97 9.47 17.41
N ILE A 59 13.18 8.67 16.69
CA ILE A 59 11.85 9.04 16.18
C ILE A 59 10.80 8.13 16.83
N ASN A 60 9.68 8.71 17.29
CA ASN A 60 8.52 7.91 17.66
C ASN A 60 7.82 7.40 16.41
N VAL A 61 7.58 6.10 16.36
CA VAL A 61 6.93 5.46 15.21
C VAL A 61 5.67 4.73 15.64
N ILE A 62 4.79 4.55 14.68
CA ILE A 62 3.60 3.71 14.78
C ILE A 62 3.66 2.64 13.69
N TYR A 63 2.84 1.62 13.85
CA TYR A 63 2.71 0.54 12.89
C TYR A 63 1.33 0.64 12.26
N LYS A 64 1.29 0.98 10.97
CA LYS A 64 0.03 1.12 10.22
C LYS A 64 -0.24 -0.08 9.35
N GLU A 65 -1.48 -0.57 9.39
CA GLU A 65 -1.91 -1.63 8.50
C GLU A 65 -1.89 -1.14 7.05
N VAL A 66 -1.29 -1.94 6.17
CA VAL A 66 -1.21 -1.67 4.74
C VAL A 66 -1.71 -2.87 3.95
N ASN A 67 -2.17 -2.62 2.73
CA ASN A 67 -2.54 -3.68 1.81
C ASN A 67 -1.33 -3.98 0.91
N PRO A 68 -0.78 -5.21 0.93
CA PRO A 68 0.38 -5.57 0.11
C PRO A 68 0.05 -5.73 -1.37
N ILE A 69 -1.24 -5.79 -1.72
CA ILE A 69 -1.71 -5.90 -3.09
C ILE A 69 -2.67 -4.76 -3.35
N GLN A 70 -2.41 -4.01 -4.43
CA GLN A 70 -3.31 -2.96 -4.89
C GLN A 70 -3.75 -3.26 -6.31
N ASP A 71 -5.03 -3.01 -6.59
CA ASP A 71 -5.53 -3.04 -7.95
C ASP A 71 -5.31 -1.67 -8.57
N VAL A 72 -4.73 -1.65 -9.76
CA VAL A 72 -4.61 -0.46 -10.59
C VAL A 72 -5.22 -0.72 -11.96
N PHE A 73 -5.65 0.34 -12.62
CA PHE A 73 -6.33 0.26 -13.91
C PHE A 73 -5.50 1.02 -14.92
N ILE A 74 -4.97 0.30 -15.90
CA ILE A 74 -4.14 0.88 -16.97
C ILE A 74 -4.99 1.04 -18.22
N ILE A 75 -4.96 2.23 -18.80
CA ILE A 75 -5.69 2.54 -20.01
C ILE A 75 -4.76 2.39 -21.22
N PHE A 76 -5.22 1.64 -22.21
CA PHE A 76 -4.53 1.43 -23.46
C PHE A 76 -5.33 2.02 -24.63
N GLY A 77 -4.61 2.60 -25.57
CA GLY A 77 -5.16 2.96 -26.87
C GLY A 77 -4.78 1.92 -27.91
N GLU A 78 -5.75 1.41 -28.66
CA GLU A 78 -5.55 0.37 -29.65
C GLU A 78 -6.02 0.86 -31.03
N GLU A 79 -5.17 0.67 -32.03
CA GLU A 79 -5.47 0.96 -33.42
C GLU A 79 -5.14 -0.27 -34.28
N GLN A 80 -6.11 -0.75 -35.07
CA GLN A 80 -5.94 -1.93 -35.93
C GLN A 80 -5.41 -3.16 -35.16
N PHE A 81 -5.94 -3.40 -33.98
CA PHE A 81 -5.57 -4.51 -33.05
C PHE A 81 -4.14 -4.44 -32.51
N GLU A 82 -3.45 -3.32 -32.65
CA GLU A 82 -2.16 -3.09 -32.03
C GLU A 82 -2.26 -2.01 -30.94
N ILE A 83 -1.60 -2.22 -29.82
CA ILE A 83 -1.50 -1.20 -28.75
C ILE A 83 -0.52 -0.14 -29.23
N VAL A 84 -1.01 1.08 -29.44
CA VAL A 84 -0.20 2.19 -29.92
C VAL A 84 0.22 3.16 -28.83
N LYS A 85 -0.45 3.12 -27.67
CA LYS A 85 -0.10 3.99 -26.54
C LYS A 85 -0.68 3.51 -25.21
N GLU A 86 -0.03 3.88 -24.12
CA GLU A 86 -0.58 3.85 -22.76
C GLU A 86 -1.09 5.24 -22.42
N CYS A 87 -2.28 5.29 -21.82
CA CYS A 87 -2.97 6.56 -21.52
C CYS A 87 -3.10 6.84 -20.03
N GLY A 88 -2.31 6.18 -19.20
CA GLY A 88 -2.22 6.43 -17.78
C GLY A 88 -2.63 5.26 -16.92
N ILE A 89 -2.37 5.43 -15.62
CA ILE A 89 -2.67 4.46 -14.57
C ILE A 89 -3.60 5.13 -13.56
N TYR A 90 -4.68 4.46 -13.20
CA TYR A 90 -5.70 4.99 -12.31
C TYR A 90 -5.92 4.05 -11.11
N PRO A 91 -6.07 4.58 -9.91
CA PRO A 91 -6.25 3.76 -8.70
C PRO A 91 -7.66 3.16 -8.58
N THR A 92 -8.65 3.73 -9.27
CA THR A 92 -10.03 3.26 -9.21
C THR A 92 -10.58 2.94 -10.60
N GLU A 93 -11.45 1.94 -10.65
CA GLU A 93 -12.13 1.55 -11.89
C GLU A 93 -13.02 2.67 -12.43
N GLU A 94 -13.69 3.39 -11.53
CA GLU A 94 -14.57 4.50 -11.92
C GLU A 94 -13.83 5.61 -12.64
N ASP A 95 -12.66 6.02 -12.13
CA ASP A 95 -11.83 7.03 -12.77
C ASP A 95 -11.29 6.56 -14.12
N ALA A 96 -10.91 5.29 -14.23
CA ALA A 96 -10.48 4.69 -15.48
C ALA A 96 -11.61 4.69 -16.52
N LYS A 97 -12.83 4.31 -16.13
CA LYS A 97 -14.00 4.33 -17.02
C LYS A 97 -14.28 5.74 -17.56
N LYS A 98 -14.27 6.73 -16.69
CA LYS A 98 -14.49 8.14 -17.09
C LYS A 98 -13.45 8.59 -18.12
N LYS A 99 -12.19 8.25 -17.87
CA LYS A 99 -11.09 8.63 -18.78
C LYS A 99 -11.21 7.92 -20.14
N VAL A 100 -11.56 6.64 -20.14
CA VAL A 100 -11.79 5.87 -21.37
C VAL A 100 -12.91 6.52 -22.20
N GLU A 101 -14.02 6.90 -21.59
CA GLU A 101 -15.12 7.58 -22.28
C GLU A 101 -14.68 8.91 -22.88
N GLU A 102 -13.91 9.70 -22.12
CA GLU A 102 -13.38 10.97 -22.61
C GLU A 102 -12.45 10.77 -23.80
N LEU A 103 -11.52 9.83 -23.72
CA LEU A 103 -10.55 9.55 -24.78
C LEU A 103 -11.23 9.03 -26.05
N ASN A 104 -12.23 8.17 -25.93
CA ASN A 104 -12.99 7.65 -27.07
C ASN A 104 -13.84 8.72 -27.76
N ARG A 105 -14.28 9.73 -27.04
CA ARG A 105 -14.98 10.88 -27.65
C ARG A 105 -14.05 11.78 -28.44
N ASN A 106 -12.80 11.94 -27.98
CA ASN A 106 -11.84 12.87 -28.54
C ASN A 106 -11.01 12.28 -29.70
N ASP A 107 -10.89 10.96 -29.75
CA ASP A 107 -10.09 10.26 -30.77
C ASP A 107 -10.84 9.02 -31.27
N ILE A 108 -11.55 9.19 -32.40
CA ILE A 108 -12.36 8.13 -32.99
C ILE A 108 -11.55 7.07 -33.73
N ASN A 109 -10.27 7.33 -34.01
CA ASN A 109 -9.39 6.39 -34.74
C ASN A 109 -8.71 5.39 -33.81
N VAL A 110 -8.71 5.68 -32.50
CA VAL A 110 -8.10 4.84 -31.48
C VAL A 110 -9.17 4.38 -30.51
N THR A 111 -9.27 3.09 -30.29
CA THR A 111 -10.17 2.52 -29.30
C THR A 111 -9.45 2.43 -27.97
N HIS A 112 -10.01 3.06 -26.95
CA HIS A 112 -9.46 3.04 -25.63
C HIS A 112 -10.20 2.04 -24.73
N TYR A 113 -9.46 1.35 -23.89
CA TYR A 113 -9.98 0.41 -22.91
C TYR A 113 -9.06 0.38 -21.71
N TYR A 114 -9.52 -0.18 -20.59
CA TYR A 114 -8.70 -0.36 -19.41
C TYR A 114 -8.58 -1.83 -19.04
N LYS A 115 -7.47 -2.17 -18.38
CA LYS A 115 -7.26 -3.49 -17.78
C LYS A 115 -6.94 -3.32 -16.30
N LYS A 116 -7.52 -4.18 -15.48
CA LYS A 116 -7.19 -4.30 -14.07
C LYS A 116 -5.91 -5.10 -13.91
N ILE A 117 -4.94 -4.53 -13.22
CA ILE A 117 -3.64 -5.17 -12.96
C ILE A 117 -3.37 -5.12 -11.47
N GLN A 118 -2.87 -6.23 -10.91
CA GLN A 118 -2.41 -6.26 -9.52
C GLN A 118 -1.04 -5.62 -9.42
N TYR A 119 -0.91 -4.72 -8.46
CA TYR A 119 0.31 -4.02 -8.16
C TYR A 119 0.78 -4.36 -6.75
N TYR A 120 2.07 -4.61 -6.58
CA TYR A 120 2.70 -4.95 -5.31
C TYR A 120 3.59 -3.80 -4.83
N PRO A 121 3.04 -2.81 -4.10
CA PRO A 121 3.78 -1.60 -3.75
C PRO A 121 4.98 -1.83 -2.83
N TYR A 122 5.01 -2.97 -2.14
CA TYR A 122 6.07 -3.31 -1.19
C TYR A 122 6.89 -4.54 -1.64
N GLY A 123 6.83 -4.86 -2.93
CA GLY A 123 7.55 -6.00 -3.51
C GLY A 123 6.80 -7.32 -3.40
N ILE A 124 7.48 -8.41 -3.70
CA ILE A 124 6.91 -9.75 -3.70
C ILE A 124 6.47 -10.13 -2.28
N ILE A 125 5.21 -10.54 -2.13
CA ILE A 125 4.61 -10.85 -0.82
C ILE A 125 5.41 -11.88 -0.03
N ASN A 126 5.91 -12.92 -0.70
CA ASN A 126 6.69 -13.97 -0.02
C ASN A 126 8.02 -13.47 0.55
N ASP A 127 8.55 -12.36 0.03
CA ASP A 127 9.80 -11.76 0.49
C ASP A 127 9.59 -10.77 1.64
N ILE A 128 8.36 -10.44 1.99
CA ILE A 128 8.06 -9.55 3.11
C ILE A 128 8.42 -10.26 4.42
N LYS A 129 9.24 -9.60 5.24
CA LYS A 129 9.74 -10.12 6.51
C LYS A 129 8.59 -10.47 7.45
N GLU A 130 8.62 -11.65 8.04
CA GLU A 130 7.71 -12.03 9.11
C GLU A 130 8.32 -11.71 10.46
N VAL A 131 7.54 -11.06 11.33
CA VAL A 131 7.91 -10.80 12.71
C VAL A 131 7.00 -11.61 13.63
N LYS A 132 7.59 -12.39 14.50
CA LYS A 132 6.87 -13.20 15.49
C LYS A 132 6.82 -12.42 16.82
N LEU A 133 5.61 -12.17 17.27
CA LEU A 133 5.35 -11.43 18.49
C LEU A 133 4.97 -12.34 19.66
#